data_8f2cb9fdf34de6f1326767d8e45cff3c
#
_entry.id   8f2cb9fdf34de6f1326767d8e45cff3c
#
_cell.length_a   1.000
_cell.length_b   1.000
_cell.length_c   1.000
_cell.angle_alpha   90.00
_cell.angle_beta   90.00
_cell.angle_gamma   90.00
#
_symmetry.space_group_name_H-M   'P 1'
#
loop_
_entity.id
_entity.type
_entity.pdbx_description
1 polymer ?
#
loop_
_entity_poly.entity_id
_entity_poly.type
_entity_poly.pdbx_seq_one_letter_code
_entity_poly.pdbx_strand_id
1 'polypeptide(L)'
;TNASRTMMFNIKDQDWDVEILNLLDIPVNILPEVKECADEFGTVSSDFLGTPIPINGVAGDQQAATIGQACFEKGMIKSTYGTGCFALMNIGNQIVYSKNKLLTTIAYKIEGELAFALEGSIFIAGAVVQWLRDSIKIIGEAREVGLLAKKAKDQKIYFVPAFTGLGAPYWDSEARGAIFGLLRDTGREEIALAALQSIGFQTG
;
A
#
# COMPACT_ATOMS: atom_id res chain seq x y z
N THR A 1 11.06 3.49 9.80
CA THR A 1 10.02 3.31 8.77
C THR A 1 8.78 4.17 9.02
N ASN A 2 8.32 4.31 10.26
CA ASN A 2 7.16 5.13 10.59
C ASN A 2 7.42 6.62 10.32
N ALA A 3 8.57 7.15 10.72
CA ALA A 3 8.95 8.54 10.47
C ALA A 3 8.91 8.87 8.97
N SER A 4 9.40 7.98 8.10
CA SER A 4 9.39 8.17 6.64
C SER A 4 8.00 8.25 6.01
N ARG A 5 6.92 7.92 6.75
CA ARG A 5 5.53 8.02 6.27
C ARG A 5 4.83 9.30 6.70
N THR A 6 5.49 10.15 7.48
CA THR A 6 4.90 11.40 8.00
C THR A 6 4.93 12.55 7.02
N MET A 7 5.64 12.44 5.90
CA MET A 7 6.01 13.51 4.96
C MET A 7 6.88 14.62 5.56
N MET A 8 7.36 14.46 6.78
CA MET A 8 8.22 15.43 7.49
C MET A 8 9.64 14.91 7.70
N PHE A 9 9.90 13.67 7.32
CA PHE A 9 11.19 13.00 7.51
C PHE A 9 11.98 12.97 6.20
N ASN A 10 13.21 13.44 6.22
CA ASN A 10 14.11 13.40 5.07
C ASN A 10 14.79 12.02 5.01
N ILE A 11 14.41 11.19 4.06
CA ILE A 11 14.95 9.82 3.93
C ILE A 11 16.43 9.78 3.54
N LYS A 12 16.96 10.85 2.94
CA LYS A 12 18.37 10.97 2.57
C LYS A 12 19.23 11.27 3.79
N ASP A 13 18.81 12.26 4.58
CA ASP A 13 19.55 12.72 5.77
C ASP A 13 19.21 11.87 6.99
N GLN A 14 18.14 11.06 6.91
CA GLN A 14 17.63 10.19 7.99
C GLN A 14 17.26 10.96 9.26
N ASP A 15 16.70 12.15 9.08
CA ASP A 15 16.25 13.02 10.16
C ASP A 15 15.02 13.82 9.75
N TRP A 16 14.43 14.54 10.69
CA TRP A 16 13.33 15.45 10.45
C TRP A 16 13.74 16.59 9.51
N ASP A 17 12.93 16.85 8.49
CA ASP A 17 13.20 17.89 7.51
C ASP A 17 12.81 19.28 8.02
N VAL A 18 13.79 20.07 8.41
CA VAL A 18 13.59 21.40 9.02
C VAL A 18 12.87 22.36 8.09
N GLU A 19 13.09 22.27 6.77
CA GLU A 19 12.41 23.15 5.80
C GLU A 19 10.92 22.84 5.74
N ILE A 20 10.56 21.55 5.71
CA ILE A 20 9.16 21.10 5.72
C ILE A 20 8.49 21.46 7.06
N LEU A 21 9.17 21.24 8.17
CA LEU A 21 8.65 21.59 9.49
C LEU A 21 8.35 23.08 9.62
N ASN A 22 9.25 23.93 9.14
CA ASN A 22 9.04 25.38 9.13
C ASN A 22 7.88 25.78 8.21
N LEU A 23 7.74 25.14 7.04
CA LEU A 23 6.62 25.40 6.12
C LEU A 23 5.27 25.05 6.74
N LEU A 24 5.23 24.04 7.60
CA LEU A 24 4.01 23.55 8.26
C LEU A 24 3.80 24.15 9.67
N ASP A 25 4.65 25.07 10.13
CA ASP A 25 4.65 25.62 11.48
C ASP A 25 4.69 24.55 12.59
N ILE A 26 5.46 23.46 12.35
CA ILE A 26 5.60 22.36 13.31
C ILE A 26 6.93 22.52 14.07
N PRO A 27 6.89 22.74 15.40
CA PRO A 27 8.12 22.87 16.18
C PRO A 27 8.82 21.52 16.33
N VAL A 28 10.13 21.47 16.02
CA VAL A 28 10.93 20.23 16.06
C VAL A 28 10.93 19.54 17.43
N ASN A 29 10.79 20.30 18.52
CA ASN A 29 10.83 19.80 19.89
C ASN A 29 9.62 18.96 20.31
N ILE A 30 8.56 18.91 19.49
CA ILE A 30 7.42 18.01 19.74
C ILE A 30 7.55 16.68 19.03
N LEU A 31 8.53 16.54 18.14
CA LEU A 31 8.74 15.32 17.38
C LEU A 31 9.55 14.30 18.19
N PRO A 32 9.24 13.01 18.09
CA PRO A 32 9.96 11.98 18.80
C PRO A 32 11.36 11.77 18.20
N GLU A 33 12.25 11.20 19.03
CA GLU A 33 13.51 10.65 18.55
C GLU A 33 13.25 9.56 17.51
N VAL A 34 13.99 9.60 16.40
CA VAL A 34 13.88 8.59 15.35
C VAL A 34 14.91 7.50 15.61
N LYS A 35 14.43 6.27 15.70
CA LYS A 35 15.23 5.08 15.99
C LYS A 35 15.19 4.08 14.83
N GLU A 36 16.09 3.10 14.86
CA GLU A 36 16.06 1.97 13.93
C GLU A 36 14.84 1.08 14.17
N CYS A 37 14.54 0.18 13.24
CA CYS A 37 13.35 -0.67 13.37
C CYS A 37 13.47 -1.68 14.52
N ALA A 38 14.69 -2.10 14.85
CA ALA A 38 15.04 -2.93 16.01
C ALA A 38 15.85 -2.07 16.98
N ASP A 39 15.19 -1.56 18.00
CA ASP A 39 15.79 -0.66 19.02
C ASP A 39 14.93 -0.71 20.30
N GLU A 40 15.37 -0.07 21.36
CA GLU A 40 14.61 0.07 22.60
C GLU A 40 13.61 1.23 22.49
N PHE A 41 12.32 0.93 22.40
CA PHE A 41 11.24 1.92 22.31
C PHE A 41 10.50 2.15 23.63
N GLY A 42 10.89 1.44 24.69
CA GLY A 42 10.27 1.50 25.99
C GLY A 42 9.75 0.14 26.47
N THR A 43 8.91 0.17 27.48
CA THR A 43 8.39 -1.04 28.13
C THR A 43 6.89 -0.91 28.38
N VAL A 44 6.14 -1.93 28.05
CA VAL A 44 4.72 -2.03 28.42
C VAL A 44 4.62 -2.19 29.93
N SER A 45 3.73 -1.40 30.58
CA SER A 45 3.51 -1.50 32.03
C SER A 45 2.99 -2.89 32.41
N SER A 46 3.45 -3.36 33.57
CA SER A 46 2.94 -4.59 34.21
C SER A 46 1.42 -4.56 34.46
N ASP A 47 0.80 -3.38 34.54
CA ASP A 47 -0.63 -3.23 34.76
C ASP A 47 -1.48 -3.83 33.63
N PHE A 48 -0.91 -3.92 32.41
CA PHE A 48 -1.63 -4.48 31.26
C PHE A 48 -1.48 -6.00 31.13
N LEU A 49 -0.27 -6.54 31.40
CA LEU A 49 0.06 -7.94 31.12
C LEU A 49 0.63 -8.70 32.34
N GLY A 50 0.61 -8.09 33.54
CA GLY A 50 1.09 -8.68 34.75
C GLY A 50 2.62 -8.69 34.91
N THR A 51 3.37 -8.38 33.85
CA THR A 51 4.83 -8.24 33.84
C THR A 51 5.24 -7.17 32.84
N PRO A 52 6.32 -6.41 33.08
CA PRO A 52 6.84 -5.47 32.12
C PRO A 52 7.41 -6.20 30.90
N ILE A 53 7.02 -5.76 29.69
CA ILE A 53 7.49 -6.35 28.43
C ILE A 53 8.18 -5.26 27.60
N PRO A 54 9.47 -5.42 27.23
CA PRO A 54 10.16 -4.45 26.40
C PRO A 54 9.58 -4.39 24.98
N ILE A 55 9.52 -3.18 24.41
CA ILE A 55 9.14 -2.94 23.03
C ILE A 55 10.45 -2.75 22.25
N ASN A 56 10.88 -3.78 21.52
CA ASN A 56 12.17 -3.83 20.85
C ASN A 56 12.06 -3.76 19.33
N GLY A 57 10.88 -3.50 18.79
CA GLY A 57 10.69 -3.40 17.35
C GLY A 57 9.50 -2.54 16.98
N VAL A 58 9.70 -1.63 16.04
CA VAL A 58 8.64 -0.77 15.47
C VAL A 58 8.84 -0.65 13.97
N ALA A 59 7.82 -0.94 13.21
CA ALA A 59 7.83 -0.78 11.75
C ALA A 59 6.45 -0.38 11.22
N GLY A 60 6.41 0.35 10.11
CA GLY A 60 5.18 0.55 9.37
C GLY A 60 4.67 -0.80 8.83
N ASP A 61 3.35 -0.96 8.67
CA ASP A 61 2.73 -2.23 8.29
C ASP A 61 3.25 -2.80 6.96
N GLN A 62 3.44 -1.95 5.96
CA GLN A 62 3.95 -2.34 4.65
C GLN A 62 5.43 -2.75 4.72
N GLN A 63 6.21 -2.08 5.55
CA GLN A 63 7.62 -2.40 5.79
C GLN A 63 7.75 -3.67 6.63
N ALA A 64 6.93 -3.83 7.65
CA ALA A 64 6.85 -5.08 8.44
C ALA A 64 6.49 -6.27 7.53
N ALA A 65 5.55 -6.10 6.58
CA ALA A 65 5.22 -7.11 5.58
C ALA A 65 6.41 -7.42 4.64
N THR A 66 7.24 -6.43 4.29
CA THR A 66 8.44 -6.63 3.48
C THR A 66 9.45 -7.52 4.21
N ILE A 67 9.65 -7.28 5.51
CA ILE A 67 10.49 -8.13 6.37
C ILE A 67 9.86 -9.53 6.53
N GLY A 68 8.56 -9.60 6.81
CA GLY A 68 7.83 -10.86 6.99
C GLY A 68 7.81 -11.76 5.76
N GLN A 69 7.95 -11.18 4.56
CA GLN A 69 8.12 -11.89 3.29
C GLN A 69 9.59 -12.14 2.92
N ALA A 70 10.52 -11.84 3.83
CA ALA A 70 11.96 -12.00 3.64
C ALA A 70 12.52 -11.26 2.42
N CYS A 71 11.97 -10.09 2.07
CA CYS A 71 12.45 -9.28 0.94
C CYS A 71 13.69 -8.46 1.31
N PHE A 72 14.78 -9.13 1.67
CA PHE A 72 16.02 -8.50 2.12
C PHE A 72 16.98 -8.17 0.98
N GLU A 73 16.89 -8.84 -0.14
CA GLU A 73 17.80 -8.62 -1.27
C GLU A 73 17.24 -7.60 -2.27
N LYS A 74 18.14 -6.87 -2.89
CA LYS A 74 17.79 -5.92 -3.95
C LYS A 74 17.06 -6.61 -5.10
N GLY A 75 15.91 -6.08 -5.48
CA GLY A 75 15.03 -6.61 -6.52
C GLY A 75 13.93 -7.52 -5.99
N MET A 76 13.98 -7.96 -4.73
CA MET A 76 12.86 -8.67 -4.12
C MET A 76 11.68 -7.75 -3.92
N ILE A 77 10.48 -8.27 -4.20
CA ILE A 77 9.24 -7.53 -4.12
C ILE A 77 8.21 -8.29 -3.28
N LYS A 78 7.50 -7.57 -2.42
CA LYS A 78 6.28 -8.06 -1.80
C LYS A 78 5.09 -7.28 -2.36
N SER A 79 3.93 -7.90 -2.46
CA SER A 79 2.68 -7.25 -2.81
C SER A 79 1.59 -7.66 -1.83
N THR A 80 0.95 -6.69 -1.21
CA THR A 80 -0.14 -6.91 -0.26
C THR A 80 -1.46 -6.55 -0.92
N TYR A 81 -2.30 -7.54 -1.15
CA TYR A 81 -3.65 -7.37 -1.70
C TYR A 81 -4.66 -7.34 -0.55
N GLY A 82 -5.18 -6.17 -0.25
CA GLY A 82 -6.25 -5.91 0.72
C GLY A 82 -7.35 -5.09 0.08
N THR A 83 -7.85 -4.07 0.75
CA THR A 83 -8.76 -3.06 0.20
C THR A 83 -8.16 -2.42 -1.06
N GLY A 84 -6.91 -1.96 -0.96
CA GLY A 84 -6.02 -1.61 -2.06
C GLY A 84 -4.95 -2.68 -2.28
N CYS A 85 -3.98 -2.39 -3.13
CA CYS A 85 -2.78 -3.18 -3.31
C CYS A 85 -1.55 -2.29 -3.14
N PHE A 86 -0.58 -2.76 -2.33
CA PHE A 86 0.66 -2.04 -2.05
C PHE A 86 1.84 -2.95 -2.33
N ALA A 87 2.57 -2.63 -3.39
CA ALA A 87 3.78 -3.33 -3.78
C ALA A 87 5.02 -2.56 -3.31
N LEU A 88 5.94 -3.23 -2.62
CA LEU A 88 7.24 -2.68 -2.23
C LEU A 88 8.34 -3.54 -2.80
N MET A 89 9.25 -2.90 -3.54
CA MET A 89 10.45 -3.53 -4.08
C MET A 89 11.68 -3.01 -3.35
N ASN A 90 12.44 -3.89 -2.72
CA ASN A 90 13.74 -3.55 -2.13
C ASN A 90 14.70 -3.09 -3.23
N ILE A 91 15.25 -1.88 -3.11
CA ILE A 91 16.21 -1.31 -4.08
C ILE A 91 17.64 -1.21 -3.53
N GLY A 92 17.89 -1.80 -2.33
CA GLY A 92 19.17 -1.74 -1.65
C GLY A 92 19.39 -0.42 -0.92
N ASN A 93 20.64 -0.06 -0.71
CA ASN A 93 21.06 1.07 0.13
C ASN A 93 21.21 2.41 -0.63
N GLN A 94 20.75 2.49 -1.87
CA GLN A 94 20.80 3.71 -2.67
C GLN A 94 19.40 4.21 -3.00
N ILE A 95 19.20 5.51 -2.86
CA ILE A 95 17.96 6.16 -3.26
C ILE A 95 17.82 6.13 -4.78
N VAL A 96 16.68 5.65 -5.26
CA VAL A 96 16.31 5.68 -6.68
C VAL A 96 15.01 6.45 -6.83
N TYR A 97 15.02 7.49 -7.65
CA TYR A 97 13.80 8.21 -8.00
C TYR A 97 13.16 7.59 -9.24
N SER A 98 11.94 7.10 -9.07
CA SER A 98 11.20 6.45 -10.14
C SER A 98 10.81 7.44 -11.25
N LYS A 99 11.06 7.06 -12.51
CA LYS A 99 10.54 7.81 -13.67
C LYS A 99 9.04 7.60 -13.91
N ASN A 100 8.46 6.60 -13.25
CA ASN A 100 7.04 6.24 -13.34
C ASN A 100 6.25 6.66 -12.09
N LYS A 101 6.72 7.69 -11.37
CA LYS A 101 6.02 8.25 -10.20
C LYS A 101 5.74 7.24 -9.06
N LEU A 102 6.54 6.17 -8.95
CA LEU A 102 6.53 5.34 -7.75
C LEU A 102 7.19 6.10 -6.59
N LEU A 103 6.74 5.87 -5.39
CA LEU A 103 7.31 6.50 -4.20
C LEU A 103 8.61 5.80 -3.81
N THR A 104 9.59 6.58 -3.34
CA THR A 104 10.78 6.03 -2.68
C THR A 104 10.60 6.18 -1.18
N THR A 105 10.82 5.11 -0.43
CA THR A 105 10.64 5.06 1.02
C THR A 105 11.77 4.25 1.66
N ILE A 106 11.90 4.32 2.99
CA ILE A 106 12.76 3.42 3.74
C ILE A 106 12.07 2.07 3.87
N ALA A 107 12.72 1.00 3.42
CA ALA A 107 12.25 -0.37 3.62
C ALA A 107 12.49 -0.82 5.07
N TYR A 108 13.70 -0.64 5.57
CA TYR A 108 14.09 -0.87 6.97
C TYR A 108 15.43 -0.21 7.27
N LYS A 109 15.69 -0.03 8.56
CA LYS A 109 17.04 0.19 9.12
C LYS A 109 17.18 -0.69 10.35
N ILE A 110 18.12 -1.62 10.33
CA ILE A 110 18.35 -2.63 11.37
C ILE A 110 19.86 -2.84 11.50
N GLU A 111 20.39 -2.71 12.70
CA GLU A 111 21.82 -2.88 13.03
C GLU A 111 22.75 -2.03 12.13
N GLY A 112 22.32 -0.80 11.83
CA GLY A 112 23.03 0.13 10.95
C GLY A 112 22.84 -0.12 9.46
N GLU A 113 22.28 -1.25 9.05
CA GLU A 113 21.97 -1.55 7.65
C GLU A 113 20.69 -0.86 7.21
N LEU A 114 20.80 0.02 6.23
CA LEU A 114 19.69 0.77 5.63
C LEU A 114 19.34 0.21 4.26
N ALA A 115 18.07 -0.09 4.05
CA ALA A 115 17.50 -0.41 2.75
C ALA A 115 16.37 0.55 2.39
N PHE A 116 16.30 0.92 1.12
CA PHE A 116 15.20 1.67 0.52
C PHE A 116 14.30 0.76 -0.29
N ALA A 117 13.08 1.21 -0.54
CA ALA A 117 12.14 0.54 -1.42
C ALA A 117 11.48 1.53 -2.39
N LEU A 118 11.12 1.02 -3.59
CA LEU A 118 10.11 1.65 -4.44
C LEU A 118 8.75 1.09 -4.07
N GLU A 119 7.77 1.99 -3.93
CA GLU A 119 6.40 1.66 -3.57
C GLU A 119 5.43 2.05 -4.67
N GLY A 120 4.62 1.07 -5.11
CA GLY A 120 3.45 1.28 -5.95
C GLY A 120 2.18 1.12 -5.11
N SER A 121 1.32 2.13 -5.16
CA SER A 121 0.07 2.17 -4.40
C SER A 121 -1.12 2.14 -5.34
N ILE A 122 -1.98 1.14 -5.22
CA ILE A 122 -3.25 0.98 -5.93
C ILE A 122 -4.35 1.07 -4.89
N PHE A 123 -5.22 2.08 -5.01
CA PHE A 123 -6.20 2.39 -3.96
C PHE A 123 -7.33 1.37 -3.88
N ILE A 124 -7.74 0.81 -5.02
CA ILE A 124 -8.87 -0.10 -5.10
C ILE A 124 -8.43 -1.44 -5.70
N ALA A 125 -8.33 -2.47 -4.85
CA ALA A 125 -8.12 -3.86 -5.23
C ALA A 125 -9.28 -4.72 -4.69
N GLY A 126 -9.18 -5.30 -3.49
CA GLY A 126 -10.28 -6.07 -2.89
C GLY A 126 -11.55 -5.24 -2.67
N ALA A 127 -11.43 -3.91 -2.56
CA ALA A 127 -12.58 -3.02 -2.42
C ALA A 127 -13.54 -3.08 -3.63
N VAL A 128 -13.08 -3.39 -4.84
CA VAL A 128 -13.99 -3.58 -5.97
C VAL A 128 -14.92 -4.78 -5.76
N VAL A 129 -14.41 -5.86 -5.17
CA VAL A 129 -15.22 -7.05 -4.83
C VAL A 129 -16.23 -6.73 -3.72
N GLN A 130 -15.81 -5.97 -2.71
CA GLN A 130 -16.71 -5.48 -1.66
C GLN A 130 -17.81 -4.61 -2.26
N TRP A 131 -17.49 -3.72 -3.20
CA TRP A 131 -18.46 -2.89 -3.91
C TRP A 131 -19.47 -3.73 -4.71
N LEU A 132 -19.03 -4.79 -5.40
CA LEU A 132 -19.93 -5.74 -6.10
C LEU A 132 -20.90 -6.41 -5.12
N ARG A 133 -20.48 -6.68 -3.88
CA ARG A 133 -21.30 -7.32 -2.85
C ARG A 133 -22.21 -6.33 -2.15
N ASP A 134 -21.66 -5.23 -1.63
CA ASP A 134 -22.33 -4.38 -0.64
C ASP A 134 -23.14 -3.27 -1.30
N SER A 135 -22.67 -2.72 -2.41
CA SER A 135 -23.28 -1.56 -3.08
C SER A 135 -24.22 -1.99 -4.20
N ILE A 136 -23.73 -2.68 -5.22
CA ILE A 136 -24.58 -3.09 -6.36
C ILE A 136 -25.20 -4.48 -6.20
N LYS A 137 -24.77 -5.25 -5.18
CA LYS A 137 -25.41 -6.51 -4.73
C LYS A 137 -25.55 -7.58 -5.81
N ILE A 138 -24.59 -7.68 -6.73
CA ILE A 138 -24.59 -8.72 -7.78
C ILE A 138 -23.95 -10.02 -7.32
N ILE A 139 -23.30 -10.04 -6.15
CA ILE A 139 -22.81 -11.21 -5.45
C ILE A 139 -23.27 -11.16 -3.98
N GLY A 140 -23.48 -12.30 -3.34
CA GLY A 140 -23.81 -12.41 -1.91
C GLY A 140 -22.54 -12.45 -1.04
N GLU A 141 -21.50 -13.14 -1.53
CA GLU A 141 -20.25 -13.34 -0.82
C GLU A 141 -19.04 -13.09 -1.75
N ALA A 142 -17.92 -12.60 -1.18
CA ALA A 142 -16.72 -12.30 -1.96
C ALA A 142 -16.19 -13.51 -2.75
N ARG A 143 -16.29 -14.73 -2.21
CA ARG A 143 -15.85 -15.97 -2.89
C ARG A 143 -16.62 -16.29 -4.17
N GLU A 144 -17.80 -15.73 -4.36
CA GLU A 144 -18.64 -15.97 -5.54
C GLU A 144 -18.07 -15.27 -6.79
N VAL A 145 -17.31 -14.18 -6.62
CA VAL A 145 -16.81 -13.37 -7.74
C VAL A 145 -16.00 -14.21 -8.73
N GLY A 146 -15.11 -15.09 -8.23
CA GLY A 146 -14.32 -15.98 -9.08
C GLY A 146 -15.14 -17.04 -9.80
N LEU A 147 -16.22 -17.52 -9.17
CA LEU A 147 -17.13 -18.50 -9.78
C LEU A 147 -17.99 -17.86 -10.87
N LEU A 148 -18.41 -16.60 -10.68
CA LEU A 148 -19.12 -15.83 -11.70
C LEU A 148 -18.20 -15.49 -12.88
N ALA A 149 -17.03 -14.96 -12.62
CA ALA A 149 -16.04 -14.59 -13.64
C ALA A 149 -15.71 -15.76 -14.58
N LYS A 150 -15.66 -17.01 -14.07
CA LYS A 150 -15.45 -18.22 -14.88
C LYS A 150 -16.58 -18.51 -15.88
N LYS A 151 -17.76 -17.93 -15.68
CA LYS A 151 -18.94 -18.12 -16.53
C LYS A 151 -19.13 -16.97 -17.53
N ALA A 152 -18.31 -15.93 -17.41
CA ALA A 152 -18.39 -14.78 -18.29
C ALA A 152 -18.13 -15.15 -19.74
N LYS A 153 -18.91 -14.55 -20.65
CA LYS A 153 -18.67 -14.62 -22.09
C LYS A 153 -17.44 -13.82 -22.47
N ASP A 154 -16.88 -14.09 -23.64
CA ASP A 154 -15.78 -13.29 -24.19
C ASP A 154 -16.32 -11.93 -24.67
N GLN A 155 -16.41 -10.96 -23.77
CA GLN A 155 -16.77 -9.57 -24.03
C GLN A 155 -15.62 -8.65 -23.61
N LYS A 156 -15.35 -7.64 -24.41
CA LYS A 156 -14.31 -6.63 -24.12
C LYS A 156 -14.86 -5.56 -23.17
N ILE A 157 -15.02 -5.91 -21.90
CA ILE A 157 -15.47 -4.99 -20.86
C ILE A 157 -14.26 -4.60 -20.01
N TYR A 158 -14.11 -3.31 -19.79
CA TYR A 158 -13.05 -2.75 -18.95
C TYR A 158 -13.66 -2.02 -17.78
N PHE A 159 -13.19 -2.36 -16.58
CA PHE A 159 -13.59 -1.70 -15.36
C PHE A 159 -12.42 -0.87 -14.82
N VAL A 160 -12.64 0.42 -14.62
CA VAL A 160 -11.72 1.33 -13.95
C VAL A 160 -12.26 1.60 -12.55
N PRO A 161 -11.72 0.97 -11.49
CA PRO A 161 -12.27 1.07 -10.14
C PRO A 161 -11.72 2.30 -9.39
N ALA A 162 -11.73 3.47 -9.98
CA ALA A 162 -11.21 4.70 -9.40
C ALA A 162 -12.21 5.33 -8.41
N PHE A 163 -12.69 4.56 -7.42
CA PHE A 163 -13.71 5.03 -6.47
C PHE A 163 -13.23 6.18 -5.58
N THR A 164 -11.93 6.22 -5.29
CA THR A 164 -11.26 7.24 -4.48
C THR A 164 -10.09 7.89 -5.23
N GLY A 165 -10.19 7.97 -6.56
CA GLY A 165 -9.09 8.38 -7.43
C GLY A 165 -8.22 7.23 -7.87
N LEU A 166 -7.14 7.56 -8.58
CA LEU A 166 -6.10 6.64 -9.05
C LEU A 166 -4.80 6.90 -8.28
N GLY A 167 -4.17 5.83 -7.82
CA GLY A 167 -2.84 5.85 -7.23
C GLY A 167 -1.71 5.90 -8.26
N ALA A 168 -0.59 5.25 -7.97
CA ALA A 168 0.54 5.18 -8.88
C ALA A 168 0.14 4.51 -10.21
N PRO A 169 0.67 4.96 -11.35
CA PRO A 169 1.56 6.10 -11.56
C PRO A 169 0.84 7.42 -11.83
N TYR A 170 -0.49 7.44 -11.76
CA TYR A 170 -1.33 8.56 -12.19
C TYR A 170 -1.40 9.66 -11.13
N TRP A 171 -1.66 9.30 -9.87
CA TRP A 171 -1.87 10.20 -8.73
C TRP A 171 -2.98 11.22 -9.01
N ASP A 172 -4.10 10.74 -9.55
CA ASP A 172 -5.27 11.55 -9.89
C ASP A 172 -6.39 11.33 -8.86
N SER A 173 -6.57 12.29 -7.98
CA SER A 173 -7.59 12.28 -6.93
C SER A 173 -9.01 12.50 -7.47
N GLU A 174 -9.13 13.10 -8.66
CA GLU A 174 -10.40 13.45 -9.27
C GLU A 174 -10.94 12.36 -10.21
N ALA A 175 -10.12 11.39 -10.59
CA ALA A 175 -10.58 10.23 -11.35
C ALA A 175 -11.71 9.49 -10.61
N ARG A 176 -12.69 9.02 -11.36
CA ARG A 176 -13.81 8.23 -10.81
C ARG A 176 -13.99 6.93 -11.59
N GLY A 177 -14.64 5.95 -10.91
CA GLY A 177 -14.90 4.64 -11.48
C GLY A 177 -15.73 4.69 -12.76
N ALA A 178 -15.39 3.83 -13.73
CA ALA A 178 -16.11 3.71 -14.98
C ALA A 178 -16.11 2.25 -15.47
N ILE A 179 -17.13 1.88 -16.23
CA ILE A 179 -17.20 0.60 -16.94
C ILE A 179 -17.40 0.90 -18.43
N PHE A 180 -16.55 0.34 -19.26
CA PHE A 180 -16.58 0.53 -20.72
C PHE A 180 -16.87 -0.78 -21.44
N GLY A 181 -17.44 -0.69 -22.65
CA GLY A 181 -17.67 -1.86 -23.51
C GLY A 181 -18.94 -2.66 -23.19
N LEU A 182 -19.89 -2.09 -22.43
CA LEU A 182 -21.16 -2.74 -22.12
C LEU A 182 -21.99 -3.02 -23.39
N LEU A 183 -22.49 -4.25 -23.49
CA LEU A 183 -23.41 -4.69 -24.53
C LEU A 183 -24.80 -4.93 -23.91
N ARG A 184 -25.83 -5.11 -24.74
CA ARG A 184 -27.20 -5.34 -24.28
C ARG A 184 -27.34 -6.60 -23.40
N ASP A 185 -26.51 -7.61 -23.64
CA ASP A 185 -26.49 -8.89 -22.94
C ASP A 185 -25.38 -9.03 -21.90
N THR A 186 -24.69 -7.92 -21.58
CA THR A 186 -23.71 -7.90 -20.49
C THR A 186 -24.42 -8.15 -19.16
N GLY A 187 -23.99 -9.18 -18.48
CA GLY A 187 -24.54 -9.58 -17.19
C GLY A 187 -23.55 -9.40 -16.03
N ARG A 188 -23.93 -9.94 -14.89
CA ARG A 188 -23.10 -9.90 -13.67
C ARG A 188 -21.81 -10.71 -13.79
N GLU A 189 -21.80 -11.71 -14.64
CA GLU A 189 -20.67 -12.59 -14.91
C GLU A 189 -19.54 -11.81 -15.57
N GLU A 190 -19.86 -11.01 -16.58
CA GLU A 190 -18.92 -10.16 -17.32
C GLU A 190 -18.42 -9.01 -16.44
N ILE A 191 -19.28 -8.41 -15.64
CA ILE A 191 -18.88 -7.34 -14.69
C ILE A 191 -17.94 -7.92 -13.61
N ALA A 192 -18.22 -9.12 -13.11
CA ALA A 192 -17.36 -9.79 -12.13
C ALA A 192 -15.96 -10.10 -12.71
N LEU A 193 -15.90 -10.56 -13.98
CA LEU A 193 -14.64 -10.80 -14.66
C LEU A 193 -13.87 -9.49 -14.86
N ALA A 194 -14.52 -8.44 -15.36
CA ALA A 194 -13.88 -7.14 -15.57
C ALA A 194 -13.34 -6.53 -14.27
N ALA A 195 -14.08 -6.70 -13.16
CA ALA A 195 -13.64 -6.25 -11.84
C ALA A 195 -12.37 -6.99 -11.38
N LEU A 196 -12.28 -8.31 -11.55
CA LEU A 196 -11.05 -9.06 -11.24
C LEU A 196 -9.89 -8.68 -12.16
N GLN A 197 -10.15 -8.53 -13.46
CA GLN A 197 -9.14 -8.11 -14.44
C GLN A 197 -8.62 -6.71 -14.14
N SER A 198 -9.45 -5.80 -13.64
CA SER A 198 -9.04 -4.44 -13.29
C SER A 198 -7.94 -4.40 -12.23
N ILE A 199 -7.94 -5.35 -11.29
CA ILE A 199 -6.88 -5.49 -10.29
C ILE A 199 -5.57 -5.90 -10.98
N GLY A 200 -5.63 -6.87 -11.89
CA GLY A 200 -4.48 -7.32 -12.68
C GLY A 200 -3.89 -6.21 -13.55
N PHE A 201 -4.73 -5.46 -14.25
CA PHE A 201 -4.29 -4.36 -15.13
C PHE A 201 -3.63 -3.19 -14.37
N GLN A 202 -3.97 -2.99 -13.11
CA GLN A 202 -3.33 -1.96 -12.28
C GLN A 202 -1.99 -2.42 -11.69
N THR A 203 -1.74 -3.72 -11.61
CA THR A 203 -0.54 -4.30 -10.98
C THR A 203 0.49 -4.79 -11.99
N GLY A 204 0.17 -4.84 -13.28
CA GLY A 204 1.00 -5.38 -14.37
C GLY A 204 1.89 -4.39 -15.09
#